data_a6da269952f05d151375560a112d5e13
#
_entry.id   a6da269952f05d151375560a112d5e13
#
_cell.length_a   1.000
_cell.length_b   1.000
_cell.length_c   1.000
_cell.angle_alpha   90.00
_cell.angle_beta   90.00
_cell.angle_gamma   90.00
#
_symmetry.space_group_name_H-M   'P 1'
#
loop_
_entity.id
_entity.type
_entity.pdbx_description
1 polymer ?
#
loop_
_entity_poly.entity_id
_entity_poly.type
_entity_poly.pdbx_seq_one_letter_code
_entity_poly.pdbx_strand_id
1 'polypeptide(L)'
;MFAISGVDIALWDIVAKNSNLPLCNVLGSAGIKKIPAYASLWRYENKEAVKDRCSSAKNLGYNYIKLHEVFTSEVRAAREALGEEIPVMVDTNCPWTKDEARQILNSWEEFNLYWVEEPINPPEDFESLSNIRSESLIPLAAGENACTSFEFKKMFESEAVDYAQPSVTKVGGITEFNKVVSISQSYGVQVMPHSPYFGPGFL
;
A
#
# COMPACT_ATOMS: atom_id res chain seq x y z
N MET A 1 4.44 16.45 -8.78
CA MET A 1 3.11 16.38 -8.07
C MET A 1 3.17 16.78 -6.60
N PHE A 2 4.26 16.52 -5.84
CA PHE A 2 4.37 16.84 -4.41
C PHE A 2 4.00 18.30 -4.04
N ALA A 3 4.51 19.29 -4.79
CA ALA A 3 4.19 20.71 -4.52
C ALA A 3 2.69 20.99 -4.73
N ILE A 4 2.08 20.39 -5.76
CA ILE A 4 0.63 20.51 -6.01
C ILE A 4 -0.14 19.88 -4.86
N SER A 5 0.26 18.69 -4.42
CA SER A 5 -0.35 18.01 -3.26
C SER A 5 -0.32 18.89 -2.01
N GLY A 6 0.83 19.52 -1.73
CA GLY A 6 0.95 20.40 -0.56
C GLY A 6 0.02 21.60 -0.61
N VAL A 7 -0.14 22.23 -1.79
CA VAL A 7 -1.07 23.36 -1.97
C VAL A 7 -2.53 22.90 -1.84
N ASP A 8 -2.89 21.79 -2.48
CA ASP A 8 -4.25 21.25 -2.42
C ASP A 8 -4.65 20.87 -0.99
N ILE A 9 -3.76 20.17 -0.26
CA ILE A 9 -3.99 19.83 1.16
C ILE A 9 -4.19 21.09 2.01
N ALA A 10 -3.37 22.13 1.80
CA ALA A 10 -3.52 23.39 2.52
C ALA A 10 -4.86 24.09 2.22
N LEU A 11 -5.32 24.05 0.98
CA LEU A 11 -6.63 24.59 0.60
C LEU A 11 -7.79 23.82 1.24
N TRP A 12 -7.71 22.50 1.29
CA TRP A 12 -8.69 21.67 2.00
C TRP A 12 -8.70 21.93 3.51
N ASP A 13 -7.55 22.16 4.12
CA ASP A 13 -7.43 22.55 5.54
C ASP A 13 -8.13 23.88 5.80
N ILE A 14 -7.95 24.89 4.92
CA ILE A 14 -8.66 26.17 4.99
C ILE A 14 -10.18 25.97 4.88
N VAL A 15 -10.64 25.14 3.94
CA VAL A 15 -12.08 24.86 3.77
C VAL A 15 -12.64 24.22 5.04
N ALA A 16 -11.97 23.25 5.61
CA ALA A 16 -12.40 22.57 6.83
C ALA A 16 -12.46 23.54 8.03
N LYS A 17 -11.41 24.36 8.22
CA LYS A 17 -11.36 25.38 9.27
C LYS A 17 -12.44 26.44 9.12
N ASN A 18 -12.67 26.95 7.91
CA ASN A 18 -13.74 27.91 7.65
C ASN A 18 -15.15 27.34 7.86
N SER A 19 -15.32 26.05 7.66
CA SER A 19 -16.58 25.34 7.94
C SER A 19 -16.73 24.96 9.41
N ASN A 20 -15.70 25.16 10.22
CA ASN A 20 -15.62 24.71 11.62
C ASN A 20 -15.93 23.21 11.79
N LEU A 21 -15.46 22.40 10.83
CA LEU A 21 -15.66 20.95 10.79
C LEU A 21 -14.32 20.21 10.59
N PRO A 22 -14.17 19.00 11.15
CA PRO A 22 -13.09 18.12 10.75
C PRO A 22 -13.12 17.85 9.24
N LEU A 23 -11.96 17.74 8.60
CA LEU A 23 -11.86 17.48 7.16
C LEU A 23 -12.65 16.24 6.72
N CYS A 24 -12.58 15.16 7.50
CA CYS A 24 -13.36 13.95 7.20
C CYS A 24 -14.87 14.21 7.08
N ASN A 25 -15.41 15.14 7.89
CA ASN A 25 -16.82 15.51 7.81
C ASN A 25 -17.12 16.34 6.55
N VAL A 26 -16.21 17.24 6.17
CA VAL A 26 -16.31 18.01 4.92
C VAL A 26 -16.29 17.09 3.70
N LEU A 27 -15.51 16.02 3.76
CA LEU A 27 -15.43 14.98 2.73
C LEU A 27 -16.58 13.96 2.75
N GLY A 28 -17.57 14.16 3.65
CA GLY A 28 -18.76 13.33 3.69
C GLY A 28 -18.67 12.08 4.57
N SER A 29 -17.66 12.00 5.46
CA SER A 29 -17.55 10.88 6.38
C SER A 29 -18.73 10.86 7.37
N ALA A 30 -19.45 9.76 7.41
CA ALA A 30 -20.59 9.54 8.32
C ALA A 30 -20.16 9.12 9.75
N GLY A 31 -19.04 9.62 10.24
CA GLY A 31 -18.62 9.42 11.63
C GLY A 31 -17.74 8.19 11.89
N ILE A 32 -17.05 7.67 10.88
CA ILE A 32 -16.00 6.67 11.07
C ILE A 32 -14.89 7.28 11.93
N LYS A 33 -14.74 6.76 13.15
CA LYS A 33 -13.76 7.26 14.12
C LYS A 33 -12.47 6.46 14.17
N LYS A 34 -12.46 5.25 13.60
CA LYS A 34 -11.32 4.33 13.61
C LYS A 34 -11.23 3.62 12.28
N ILE A 35 -10.03 3.53 11.75
CA ILE A 35 -9.69 2.73 10.56
C ILE A 35 -8.64 1.69 10.97
N PRO A 36 -8.64 0.49 10.37
CA PRO A 36 -7.58 -0.48 10.57
C PRO A 36 -6.23 0.09 10.14
N ALA A 37 -5.19 -0.25 10.87
CA ALA A 37 -3.82 0.13 10.56
C ALA A 37 -2.91 -1.10 10.69
N TYR A 38 -1.84 -1.10 9.91
CA TYR A 38 -0.79 -2.10 10.02
C TYR A 38 0.50 -1.49 10.59
N ALA A 39 1.32 -2.33 11.23
CA ALA A 39 2.68 -1.93 11.56
C ALA A 39 3.54 -2.04 10.30
N SER A 40 4.08 -0.93 9.84
CA SER A 40 5.04 -0.89 8.73
C SER A 40 6.45 -1.00 9.29
N LEU A 41 7.10 -2.12 9.07
CA LEU A 41 8.44 -2.42 9.58
C LEU A 41 9.51 -2.03 8.56
N TRP A 42 10.69 -1.67 9.04
CA TRP A 42 11.84 -1.36 8.19
C TRP A 42 12.38 -2.60 7.47
N ARG A 43 13.25 -2.40 6.50
CA ARG A 43 14.07 -3.46 5.90
C ARG A 43 15.25 -3.73 6.82
N TYR A 44 15.31 -4.95 7.37
CA TYR A 44 16.35 -5.36 8.34
C TYR A 44 17.39 -6.27 7.72
N GLU A 45 17.05 -7.02 6.67
CA GLU A 45 17.91 -8.02 6.02
C GLU A 45 18.55 -8.99 7.04
N ASN A 46 17.79 -9.30 8.10
CA ASN A 46 18.23 -10.13 9.21
C ASN A 46 17.04 -10.83 9.86
N LYS A 47 17.03 -12.15 9.83
CA LYS A 47 15.93 -13.00 10.30
C LYS A 47 15.58 -12.78 11.76
N GLU A 48 16.59 -12.66 12.62
CA GLU A 48 16.40 -12.48 14.06
C GLU A 48 15.79 -11.12 14.35
N ALA A 49 16.26 -10.07 13.67
CA ALA A 49 15.68 -8.73 13.78
C ALA A 49 14.23 -8.71 13.29
N VAL A 50 13.93 -9.37 12.17
CA VAL A 50 12.56 -9.50 11.66
C VAL A 50 11.65 -10.19 12.67
N LYS A 51 12.06 -11.35 13.23
CA LYS A 51 11.31 -12.07 14.27
C LYS A 51 11.03 -11.20 15.49
N ASP A 52 12.04 -10.51 16.00
CA ASP A 52 11.91 -9.62 17.16
C ASP A 52 10.93 -8.47 16.90
N ARG A 53 11.05 -7.80 15.74
CA ARG A 53 10.19 -6.68 15.38
C ARG A 53 8.74 -7.11 15.10
N CYS A 54 8.54 -8.22 14.42
CA CYS A 54 7.23 -8.81 14.21
C CYS A 54 6.56 -9.16 15.57
N SER A 55 7.29 -9.82 16.46
CA SER A 55 6.79 -10.15 17.80
C SER A 55 6.47 -8.90 18.61
N SER A 56 7.32 -7.88 18.55
CA SER A 56 7.10 -6.60 19.23
C SER A 56 5.85 -5.89 18.70
N ALA A 57 5.66 -5.83 17.40
CA ALA A 57 4.47 -5.22 16.79
C ALA A 57 3.19 -5.97 17.18
N LYS A 58 3.21 -7.30 17.15
CA LYS A 58 2.10 -8.15 17.64
C LYS A 58 1.77 -7.87 19.11
N ASN A 59 2.78 -7.76 19.96
CA ASN A 59 2.62 -7.48 21.40
C ASN A 59 2.07 -6.08 21.66
N LEU A 60 2.32 -5.11 20.75
CA LEU A 60 1.72 -3.77 20.79
C LEU A 60 0.26 -3.75 20.30
N GLY A 61 -0.27 -4.89 19.86
CA GLY A 61 -1.67 -5.04 19.45
C GLY A 61 -1.94 -4.75 17.97
N TYR A 62 -0.92 -4.68 17.13
CA TYR A 62 -1.14 -4.62 15.68
C TYR A 62 -1.61 -5.97 15.15
N ASN A 63 -2.70 -5.94 14.38
CA ASN A 63 -3.32 -7.13 13.77
C ASN A 63 -2.93 -7.32 12.29
N TYR A 64 -2.17 -6.41 11.73
CA TYR A 64 -1.64 -6.45 10.37
C TYR A 64 -0.20 -5.96 10.40
N ILE A 65 0.69 -6.63 9.68
CA ILE A 65 2.12 -6.29 9.67
C ILE A 65 2.63 -6.25 8.24
N LYS A 66 3.26 -5.12 7.86
CA LYS A 66 3.93 -4.95 6.56
C LYS A 66 5.45 -4.98 6.75
N LEU A 67 6.10 -5.86 6.00
CA LEU A 67 7.55 -5.97 5.90
C LEU A 67 8.06 -5.13 4.72
N HIS A 68 9.35 -4.79 4.74
CA HIS A 68 10.08 -4.27 3.58
C HIS A 68 11.24 -5.20 3.22
N GLU A 69 10.97 -6.49 3.18
CA GLU A 69 11.99 -7.51 2.92
C GLU A 69 11.91 -8.05 1.49
N VAL A 70 13.04 -8.50 0.96
CA VAL A 70 13.13 -9.02 -0.41
C VAL A 70 13.64 -10.47 -0.47
N PHE A 71 14.09 -11.01 0.65
CA PHE A 71 14.61 -12.37 0.73
C PHE A 71 13.61 -13.31 1.40
N THR A 72 13.48 -14.50 0.84
CA THR A 72 12.57 -15.55 1.33
C THR A 72 12.83 -15.92 2.79
N SER A 73 14.09 -15.85 3.24
CA SER A 73 14.47 -16.21 4.62
C SER A 73 13.88 -15.27 5.68
N GLU A 74 13.76 -13.99 5.36
CA GLU A 74 13.20 -12.96 6.24
C GLU A 74 11.68 -13.02 6.25
N VAL A 75 11.05 -13.26 5.08
CA VAL A 75 9.60 -13.45 4.99
C VAL A 75 9.16 -14.71 5.76
N ARG A 76 9.90 -15.81 5.63
CA ARG A 76 9.69 -17.03 6.43
C ARG A 76 9.82 -16.75 7.92
N ALA A 77 10.86 -16.01 8.32
CA ALA A 77 11.10 -15.65 9.72
C ALA A 77 9.94 -14.83 10.31
N ALA A 78 9.35 -13.91 9.54
CA ALA A 78 8.17 -13.17 9.94
C ALA A 78 6.96 -14.09 10.12
N ARG A 79 6.70 -14.98 9.16
CA ARG A 79 5.58 -15.93 9.25
C ARG A 79 5.71 -16.86 10.45
N GLU A 80 6.92 -17.38 10.72
CA GLU A 80 7.19 -18.20 11.93
C GLU A 80 6.91 -17.43 13.22
N ALA A 81 7.27 -16.15 13.32
CA ALA A 81 7.05 -15.34 14.51
C ALA A 81 5.58 -14.95 14.73
N LEU A 82 4.85 -14.72 13.65
CA LEU A 82 3.47 -14.22 13.69
C LEU A 82 2.42 -15.32 13.73
N GLY A 83 2.74 -16.52 13.24
CA GLY A 83 1.76 -17.58 12.99
C GLY A 83 0.86 -17.28 11.79
N GLU A 84 -0.12 -18.14 11.51
CA GLU A 84 -1.00 -18.02 10.34
C GLU A 84 -2.10 -16.96 10.50
N GLU A 85 -2.44 -16.59 11.73
CA GLU A 85 -3.58 -15.72 12.04
C GLU A 85 -3.33 -14.24 11.73
N ILE A 86 -2.07 -13.80 11.70
CA ILE A 86 -1.72 -12.41 11.44
C ILE A 86 -1.47 -12.20 9.94
N PRO A 87 -2.28 -11.38 9.25
CA PRO A 87 -2.03 -11.00 7.87
C PRO A 87 -0.67 -10.30 7.73
N VAL A 88 0.18 -10.82 6.85
CA VAL A 88 1.50 -10.27 6.54
C VAL A 88 1.49 -9.75 5.12
N MET A 89 1.87 -8.50 4.94
CA MET A 89 2.13 -7.86 3.67
C MET A 89 3.63 -7.68 3.47
N VAL A 90 4.09 -7.71 2.23
CA VAL A 90 5.50 -7.47 1.91
C VAL A 90 5.61 -6.42 0.82
N ASP A 91 6.24 -5.30 1.15
CA ASP A 91 6.60 -4.24 0.23
C ASP A 91 8.05 -4.46 -0.22
N THR A 92 8.22 -4.73 -1.48
CA THR A 92 9.53 -5.06 -2.03
C THR A 92 10.26 -3.85 -2.61
N ASN A 93 9.56 -2.75 -2.87
CA ASN A 93 10.09 -1.51 -3.45
C ASN A 93 10.79 -1.74 -4.81
N CYS A 94 10.10 -2.39 -5.72
CA CYS A 94 10.50 -2.56 -7.14
C CYS A 94 11.87 -3.20 -7.36
N PRO A 95 12.25 -4.32 -6.73
CA PRO A 95 13.62 -4.84 -6.84
C PRO A 95 13.84 -5.73 -8.06
N TRP A 96 12.78 -6.27 -8.67
CA TRP A 96 12.88 -7.40 -9.61
C TRP A 96 12.45 -7.05 -11.03
N THR A 97 12.98 -7.81 -11.96
CA THR A 97 12.38 -7.97 -13.29
C THR A 97 11.08 -8.78 -13.20
N LYS A 98 10.27 -8.76 -14.27
CA LYS A 98 9.03 -9.55 -14.35
C LYS A 98 9.26 -11.05 -14.04
N ASP A 99 10.31 -11.64 -14.64
CA ASP A 99 10.56 -13.08 -14.51
C ASP A 99 11.09 -13.44 -13.11
N GLU A 100 11.91 -12.59 -12.51
CA GLU A 100 12.36 -12.75 -11.11
C GLU A 100 11.17 -12.64 -10.16
N ALA A 101 10.32 -11.63 -10.32
CA ALA A 101 9.12 -11.45 -9.50
C ALA A 101 8.21 -12.69 -9.55
N ARG A 102 7.96 -13.23 -10.76
CA ARG A 102 7.17 -14.46 -10.94
C ARG A 102 7.76 -15.63 -10.15
N GLN A 103 9.08 -15.85 -10.24
CA GLN A 103 9.75 -16.94 -9.54
C GLN A 103 9.67 -16.78 -8.02
N ILE A 104 9.89 -15.57 -7.53
CA ILE A 104 9.85 -15.27 -6.09
C ILE A 104 8.42 -15.43 -5.56
N LEU A 105 7.41 -14.85 -6.22
CA LEU A 105 6.01 -14.96 -5.79
C LEU A 105 5.56 -16.42 -5.71
N ASN A 106 5.88 -17.24 -6.71
CA ASN A 106 5.58 -18.69 -6.67
C ASN A 106 6.24 -19.36 -5.44
N SER A 107 7.48 -18.96 -5.08
CA SER A 107 8.15 -19.49 -3.90
C SER A 107 7.58 -18.98 -2.57
N TRP A 108 6.83 -17.88 -2.60
CA TRP A 108 6.23 -17.27 -1.43
C TRP A 108 4.76 -17.66 -1.18
N GLU A 109 4.15 -18.44 -2.07
CA GLU A 109 2.77 -18.93 -1.91
C GLU A 109 2.56 -19.66 -0.58
N GLU A 110 3.58 -20.41 -0.12
CA GLU A 110 3.55 -21.13 1.15
C GLU A 110 3.39 -20.22 2.39
N PHE A 111 3.66 -18.89 2.26
CA PHE A 111 3.61 -17.96 3.37
C PHE A 111 2.24 -17.32 3.58
N ASN A 112 1.24 -17.59 2.75
CA ASN A 112 -0.10 -17.03 2.86
C ASN A 112 -0.08 -15.51 3.09
N LEU A 113 0.58 -14.78 2.17
CA LEU A 113 0.73 -13.32 2.26
C LEU A 113 -0.58 -12.62 1.90
N TYR A 114 -0.88 -11.54 2.60
CA TYR A 114 -2.07 -10.74 2.34
C TYR A 114 -1.94 -9.96 1.02
N TRP A 115 -0.77 -9.41 0.72
CA TRP A 115 -0.35 -8.95 -0.60
C TRP A 115 1.18 -8.86 -0.70
N VAL A 116 1.68 -8.81 -1.94
CA VAL A 116 3.03 -8.30 -2.25
C VAL A 116 2.89 -6.97 -2.98
N GLU A 117 3.64 -5.96 -2.51
CA GLU A 117 3.62 -4.58 -2.95
C GLU A 117 4.84 -4.28 -3.82
N GLU A 118 4.59 -3.65 -4.98
CA GLU A 118 5.61 -3.18 -5.92
C GLU A 118 6.71 -4.20 -6.27
N PRO A 119 6.35 -5.37 -6.83
CA PRO A 119 7.35 -6.42 -7.06
C PRO A 119 8.33 -6.12 -8.20
N ILE A 120 7.99 -5.25 -9.17
CA ILE A 120 8.80 -5.07 -10.39
C ILE A 120 9.27 -3.65 -10.64
N ASN A 121 10.37 -3.56 -11.39
CA ASN A 121 10.89 -2.32 -11.96
C ASN A 121 10.87 -2.41 -13.51
N PRO A 122 10.34 -1.40 -14.22
CA PRO A 122 9.79 -0.15 -13.66
C PRO A 122 8.37 -0.33 -13.10
N PRO A 123 7.98 0.45 -12.05
CA PRO A 123 6.67 0.33 -11.40
C PRO A 123 5.48 0.72 -12.28
N GLU A 124 5.70 1.45 -13.35
CA GLU A 124 4.70 1.84 -14.35
C GLU A 124 4.44 0.79 -15.45
N ASP A 125 5.14 -0.35 -15.42
CA ASP A 125 4.88 -1.47 -16.35
C ASP A 125 3.65 -2.27 -15.90
N PHE A 126 2.48 -1.65 -16.08
CA PHE A 126 1.20 -2.24 -15.68
C PHE A 126 0.84 -3.51 -16.46
N GLU A 127 1.38 -3.68 -17.67
CA GLU A 127 1.18 -4.91 -18.44
C GLU A 127 1.91 -6.08 -17.79
N SER A 128 3.15 -5.90 -17.38
CA SER A 128 3.91 -6.94 -16.66
C SER A 128 3.31 -7.23 -15.28
N LEU A 129 2.85 -6.20 -14.55
CA LEU A 129 2.13 -6.41 -13.27
C LEU A 129 0.85 -7.22 -13.48
N SER A 130 0.05 -6.91 -14.50
CA SER A 130 -1.17 -7.64 -14.85
C SER A 130 -0.89 -9.11 -15.14
N ASN A 131 0.15 -9.37 -15.94
CA ASN A 131 0.56 -10.77 -16.25
C ASN A 131 0.96 -11.53 -14.97
N ILE A 132 1.76 -10.93 -14.10
CA ILE A 132 2.16 -11.55 -12.82
C ILE A 132 0.93 -11.78 -11.95
N ARG A 133 0.05 -10.78 -11.81
CA ARG A 133 -1.17 -10.87 -11.02
C ARG A 133 -2.07 -12.03 -11.48
N SER A 134 -2.22 -12.20 -12.79
CA SER A 134 -3.07 -13.27 -13.34
C SER A 134 -2.55 -14.69 -13.08
N GLU A 135 -1.26 -14.82 -12.79
CA GLU A 135 -0.58 -16.10 -12.55
C GLU A 135 -0.35 -16.35 -11.04
N SER A 136 -0.34 -15.31 -10.21
CA SER A 136 -0.02 -15.38 -8.77
C SER A 136 -1.24 -15.73 -7.93
N LEU A 137 -1.06 -16.60 -6.93
CA LEU A 137 -2.05 -16.80 -5.86
C LEU A 137 -1.99 -15.71 -4.78
N ILE A 138 -0.89 -14.95 -4.75
CA ILE A 138 -0.72 -13.84 -3.80
C ILE A 138 -1.26 -12.57 -4.45
N PRO A 139 -2.19 -11.84 -3.79
CA PRO A 139 -2.66 -10.56 -4.28
C PRO A 139 -1.53 -9.53 -4.47
N LEU A 140 -1.65 -8.67 -5.48
CA LEU A 140 -0.69 -7.61 -5.74
C LEU A 140 -1.21 -6.24 -5.31
N ALA A 141 -0.32 -5.43 -4.77
CA ALA A 141 -0.56 -4.03 -4.45
C ALA A 141 0.47 -3.13 -5.13
N ALA A 142 0.05 -1.96 -5.60
CA ALA A 142 0.94 -0.93 -6.10
C ALA A 142 0.24 0.44 -6.16
N GLY A 143 1.02 1.49 -6.34
CA GLY A 143 0.46 2.82 -6.58
C GLY A 143 1.17 3.96 -5.87
N GLU A 144 2.09 3.71 -4.95
CA GLU A 144 2.82 4.81 -4.31
C GLU A 144 3.68 5.61 -5.29
N ASN A 145 4.08 5.00 -6.41
CA ASN A 145 4.85 5.64 -7.47
C ASN A 145 3.97 6.27 -8.56
N ALA A 146 2.67 5.97 -8.62
CA ALA A 146 1.73 6.62 -9.50
C ALA A 146 1.35 8.03 -8.97
N CYS A 147 1.41 9.03 -9.86
CA CYS A 147 1.31 10.43 -9.48
C CYS A 147 0.01 11.12 -9.94
N THR A 148 -0.85 10.45 -10.69
CA THR A 148 -2.08 11.05 -11.24
C THR A 148 -3.22 10.03 -11.30
N SER A 149 -4.46 10.52 -11.28
CA SER A 149 -5.64 9.65 -11.50
C SER A 149 -5.63 8.98 -12.88
N PHE A 150 -4.94 9.56 -13.86
CA PHE A 150 -4.78 8.95 -15.19
C PHE A 150 -3.88 7.72 -15.17
N GLU A 151 -2.81 7.74 -14.36
CA GLU A 151 -1.93 6.57 -14.18
C GLU A 151 -2.67 5.47 -13.42
N PHE A 152 -3.41 5.81 -12.37
CA PHE A 152 -4.28 4.86 -11.67
C PHE A 152 -5.35 4.26 -12.59
N LYS A 153 -5.97 5.08 -13.44
CA LYS A 153 -6.93 4.58 -14.44
C LYS A 153 -6.28 3.55 -15.35
N LYS A 154 -5.09 3.81 -15.88
CA LYS A 154 -4.35 2.83 -16.71
C LYS A 154 -4.02 1.55 -15.94
N MET A 155 -3.58 1.68 -14.68
CA MET A 155 -3.32 0.55 -13.80
C MET A 155 -4.56 -0.34 -13.64
N PHE A 156 -5.73 0.26 -13.47
CA PHE A 156 -7.00 -0.47 -13.33
C PHE A 156 -7.49 -1.06 -14.66
N GLU A 157 -7.37 -0.32 -15.76
CA GLU A 157 -7.70 -0.81 -17.11
C GLU A 157 -6.85 -2.01 -17.51
N SER A 158 -5.61 -2.08 -17.03
CA SER A 158 -4.71 -3.21 -17.24
C SER A 158 -4.93 -4.36 -16.24
N GLU A 159 -5.85 -4.23 -15.29
CA GLU A 159 -6.04 -5.20 -14.21
C GLU A 159 -4.75 -5.53 -13.45
N ALA A 160 -3.88 -4.53 -13.24
CA ALA A 160 -2.52 -4.71 -12.74
C ALA A 160 -2.44 -5.02 -11.24
N VAL A 161 -3.46 -4.68 -10.46
CA VAL A 161 -3.43 -4.80 -8.99
C VAL A 161 -4.76 -5.25 -8.40
N ASP A 162 -4.70 -5.84 -7.21
CA ASP A 162 -5.85 -6.12 -6.35
C ASP A 162 -6.09 -4.96 -5.38
N TYR A 163 -5.01 -4.32 -4.94
CA TYR A 163 -5.04 -3.17 -4.02
C TYR A 163 -4.30 -1.98 -4.62
N ALA A 164 -4.97 -0.83 -4.67
CA ALA A 164 -4.37 0.43 -5.12
C ALA A 164 -3.88 1.26 -3.94
N GLN A 165 -2.68 1.80 -4.03
CA GLN A 165 -2.01 2.49 -2.93
C GLN A 165 -1.66 3.95 -3.27
N PRO A 166 -2.66 4.81 -3.55
CA PRO A 166 -2.40 6.22 -3.77
C PRO A 166 -1.85 6.89 -2.51
N SER A 167 -0.90 7.79 -2.70
CA SER A 167 -0.33 8.63 -1.65
C SER A 167 -0.87 10.05 -1.79
N VAL A 168 -1.64 10.52 -0.82
CA VAL A 168 -2.24 11.88 -0.87
C VAL A 168 -1.19 12.97 -1.07
N THR A 169 0.01 12.76 -0.54
CA THR A 169 1.15 13.69 -0.68
C THR A 169 1.87 13.60 -2.02
N LYS A 170 1.63 12.56 -2.81
CA LYS A 170 2.27 12.32 -4.11
C LYS A 170 1.32 12.51 -5.30
N VAL A 171 0.03 12.17 -5.13
CA VAL A 171 -0.94 12.04 -6.21
C VAL A 171 -1.53 13.38 -6.70
N GLY A 172 -1.30 14.47 -5.98
CA GLY A 172 -1.89 15.78 -6.29
C GLY A 172 -2.87 16.28 -5.23
N GLY A 173 -2.74 15.73 -4.00
CA GLY A 173 -3.54 16.12 -2.84
C GLY A 173 -4.87 15.37 -2.73
N ILE A 174 -5.74 15.90 -1.90
CA ILE A 174 -7.04 15.31 -1.55
C ILE A 174 -7.99 15.30 -2.75
N THR A 175 -7.95 16.35 -3.55
CA THR A 175 -8.80 16.47 -4.74
C THR A 175 -8.53 15.35 -5.74
N GLU A 176 -7.27 15.09 -6.04
CA GLU A 176 -6.88 14.05 -7.00
C GLU A 176 -7.04 12.65 -6.38
N PHE A 177 -6.73 12.51 -5.08
CA PHE A 177 -6.97 11.27 -4.35
C PHE A 177 -8.43 10.82 -4.41
N ASN A 178 -9.38 11.73 -4.22
CA ASN A 178 -10.81 11.44 -4.33
C ASN A 178 -11.21 10.96 -5.73
N LYS A 179 -10.57 11.49 -6.79
CA LYS A 179 -10.79 10.97 -8.15
C LYS A 179 -10.29 9.53 -8.28
N VAL A 180 -9.10 9.22 -7.73
CA VAL A 180 -8.58 7.85 -7.71
C VAL A 180 -9.56 6.91 -7.01
N VAL A 181 -10.07 7.29 -5.83
CA VAL A 181 -11.07 6.49 -5.09
C VAL A 181 -12.34 6.27 -5.94
N SER A 182 -12.84 7.32 -6.60
CA SER A 182 -14.04 7.20 -7.44
C SER A 182 -13.82 6.29 -8.65
N ILE A 183 -12.65 6.37 -9.26
CA ILE A 183 -12.28 5.50 -10.39
C ILE A 183 -12.11 4.06 -9.92
N SER A 184 -11.41 3.83 -8.80
CA SER A 184 -11.18 2.48 -8.26
C SER A 184 -12.48 1.72 -8.00
N GLN A 185 -13.51 2.41 -7.48
CA GLN A 185 -14.84 1.84 -7.27
C GLN A 185 -15.46 1.30 -8.56
N SER A 186 -15.25 1.99 -9.69
CA SER A 186 -15.79 1.57 -10.99
C SER A 186 -15.11 0.30 -11.54
N TYR A 187 -13.90 0.00 -11.07
CA TYR A 187 -13.13 -1.19 -11.45
C TYR A 187 -13.14 -2.28 -10.36
N GLY A 188 -13.78 -2.05 -9.22
CA GLY A 188 -13.84 -3.00 -8.10
C GLY A 188 -12.50 -3.17 -7.37
N VAL A 189 -11.56 -2.23 -7.54
CA VAL A 189 -10.25 -2.25 -6.88
C VAL A 189 -10.33 -1.57 -5.53
N GLN A 190 -9.81 -2.21 -4.48
CA GLN A 190 -9.78 -1.62 -3.14
C GLN A 190 -8.62 -0.61 -3.01
N VAL A 191 -8.91 0.51 -2.34
CA VAL A 191 -7.89 1.52 -2.03
C VAL A 191 -7.33 1.28 -0.62
N MET A 192 -6.01 1.07 -0.57
CA MET A 192 -5.21 0.93 0.66
C MET A 192 -4.18 2.08 0.68
N PRO A 193 -4.50 3.24 1.25
CA PRO A 193 -3.66 4.43 1.11
C PRO A 193 -2.22 4.22 1.57
N HIS A 194 -1.27 4.59 0.72
CA HIS A 194 0.12 4.71 1.12
C HIS A 194 0.35 6.04 1.82
N SER A 195 1.09 6.03 2.92
CA SER A 195 1.55 7.25 3.59
C SER A 195 3.04 7.16 3.89
N PRO A 196 3.87 7.91 3.16
CA PRO A 196 5.27 7.99 3.49
C PRO A 196 5.42 8.83 4.75
N TYR A 197 6.08 8.27 5.73
CA TYR A 197 6.44 8.97 6.96
C TYR A 197 5.25 9.47 7.80
N PHE A 198 5.52 9.76 9.04
CA PHE A 198 4.60 10.31 10.05
C PHE A 198 4.22 11.76 9.71
N GLY A 199 3.21 11.97 8.93
CA GLY A 199 2.88 13.32 8.51
C GLY A 199 1.42 13.51 8.10
N PRO A 200 1.12 14.60 7.39
CA PRO A 200 -0.24 15.01 7.04
C PRO A 200 -1.07 13.95 6.30
N GLY A 201 -0.46 12.89 5.82
CA GLY A 201 -1.16 11.75 5.22
C GLY A 201 -1.97 10.91 6.22
N PHE A 202 -1.74 11.09 7.52
CA PHE A 202 -2.49 10.43 8.60
C PHE A 202 -3.57 11.33 9.23
N LEU A 203 -3.54 12.61 8.96
CA LEU A 203 -4.45 13.59 9.51
C LEU A 203 -5.59 13.90 8.56
#